data_bd6f4d6852b043177065076885f01f5a
#
_entry.id   bd6f4d6852b043177065076885f01f5a
#
_cell.length_a   1.000
_cell.length_b   1.000
_cell.length_c   1.000
_cell.angle_alpha   90.00
_cell.angle_beta   90.00
_cell.angle_gamma   90.00
#
_symmetry.space_group_name_H-M   'P 1'
#
loop_
_entity.id
_entity.type
_entity.pdbx_description
1 polymer ?
#
loop_
_entity_poly.entity_id
_entity_poly.type
_entity_poly.pdbx_seq_one_letter_code
_entity_poly.pdbx_strand_id
1 'polypeptide(L)'
;MPAGGVRISWCSSIARPKGALEEIAQARGRSARGGRVGDFDREARHMEKVILTWSGGKDSAMALYELKKEGRHEVVALVTTVTCGYERVSMHGVRRALLERQADSLGLALDEISLTPHATDQEFEEKMRGRLERYLAQGVHRVAFGDIFLEDLRRYREENLSKAGMEGVFPLWKRDTAELARAFIGLGFKAVITCVDSQALAEAFVGREFDERLLSELPPKVDPCGENGEFHSFVYDGPIFRKKVSFARGDIVLRDERFYFCDLIPEPEWEDLQKRAEGDRP
;
A
#
# COMPACT_ATOMS: atom_id res chain seq x y z
N MET A 1 -28.82 -17.85 1.75
CA MET A 1 -27.69 -17.54 0.89
C MET A 1 -27.52 -16.04 0.90
N PRO A 2 -26.60 -15.41 1.64
CA PRO A 2 -26.28 -14.01 1.45
C PRO A 2 -25.14 -13.92 0.44
N ALA A 3 -25.31 -13.06 -0.57
CA ALA A 3 -24.34 -12.73 -1.59
C ALA A 3 -23.06 -12.19 -0.95
N GLY A 4 -21.93 -12.82 -1.25
CA GLY A 4 -20.62 -12.38 -0.81
C GLY A 4 -20.26 -11.03 -1.44
N GLY A 5 -20.37 -9.96 -0.67
CA GLY A 5 -19.89 -8.64 -1.04
C GLY A 5 -18.36 -8.66 -1.14
N VAL A 6 -17.85 -8.18 -2.26
CA VAL A 6 -16.42 -8.00 -2.48
C VAL A 6 -15.95 -6.83 -1.60
N ARG A 7 -15.07 -7.11 -0.64
CA ARG A 7 -14.49 -6.07 0.22
C ARG A 7 -13.46 -5.28 -0.56
N ILE A 8 -13.73 -4.03 -0.84
CA ILE A 8 -12.77 -3.09 -1.39
C ILE A 8 -11.98 -2.49 -0.22
N SER A 9 -10.69 -2.80 -0.10
CA SER A 9 -9.80 -2.17 0.87
C SER A 9 -9.10 -0.96 0.25
N TRP A 10 -8.98 0.14 0.99
CA TRP A 10 -8.22 1.30 0.58
C TRP A 10 -6.72 1.03 0.46
N CYS A 11 -6.24 -0.04 1.07
CA CYS A 11 -4.81 -0.41 1.10
C CYS A 11 -4.43 -1.54 0.15
N SER A 12 -5.36 -2.14 -0.59
CA SER A 12 -5.06 -3.25 -1.50
C SER A 12 -6.04 -3.34 -2.66
N SER A 13 -5.53 -3.76 -3.81
CA SER A 13 -6.31 -4.21 -4.95
C SER A 13 -7.03 -5.50 -4.59
N ILE A 14 -8.34 -5.59 -4.77
CA ILE A 14 -9.13 -6.79 -4.54
C ILE A 14 -9.88 -7.19 -5.79
N ALA A 15 -9.94 -8.51 -5.98
CA ALA A 15 -10.59 -9.23 -7.05
C ALA A 15 -11.97 -8.65 -7.46
N ARG A 16 -12.13 -8.50 -8.76
CA ARG A 16 -13.30 -7.98 -9.45
C ARG A 16 -14.60 -8.74 -9.11
N PRO A 17 -15.74 -8.07 -9.00
CA PRO A 17 -17.02 -8.69 -9.33
C PRO A 17 -17.07 -8.91 -10.85
N LYS A 18 -17.30 -10.16 -11.27
CA LYS A 18 -17.59 -10.48 -12.66
C LYS A 18 -18.95 -9.88 -13.03
N GLY A 19 -18.96 -8.90 -13.95
CA GLY A 19 -20.17 -8.43 -14.60
C GLY A 19 -20.32 -6.93 -14.61
N ALA A 20 -19.62 -6.24 -15.51
CA ALA A 20 -20.05 -4.98 -16.13
C ALA A 20 -19.05 -4.64 -17.26
N LEU A 21 -19.24 -5.29 -18.40
CA LEU A 21 -18.78 -4.80 -19.68
C LEU A 21 -20.05 -4.38 -20.41
N GLU A 22 -20.16 -3.06 -20.65
CA GLU A 22 -20.61 -2.45 -21.89
C GLU A 22 -21.05 -1.00 -21.63
N GLU A 23 -20.72 -0.19 -22.64
CA GLU A 23 -21.06 1.22 -22.83
C GLU A 23 -20.24 2.27 -22.10
N ILE A 24 -19.29 2.91 -22.77
CA ILE A 24 -19.43 4.20 -23.40
C ILE A 24 -18.11 4.57 -24.09
N ALA A 25 -18.13 4.54 -25.40
CA ALA A 25 -17.19 5.27 -26.25
C ALA A 25 -17.77 6.66 -26.53
N GLN A 26 -16.87 7.65 -26.63
CA GLN A 26 -17.06 9.00 -27.17
C GLN A 26 -17.13 10.15 -26.17
N ALA A 27 -16.00 10.82 -26.04
CA ALA A 27 -15.93 12.27 -26.28
C ALA A 27 -14.49 12.72 -26.49
N ARG A 28 -14.16 13.07 -27.72
CA ARG A 28 -12.93 13.76 -28.12
C ARG A 28 -13.11 15.28 -27.98
N GLY A 29 -12.03 15.97 -27.58
CA GLY A 29 -11.75 17.16 -28.32
C GLY A 29 -11.33 18.41 -27.58
N ARG A 30 -10.11 18.89 -27.91
CA ARG A 30 -9.60 20.28 -27.96
C ARG A 30 -8.97 20.82 -26.70
N SER A 31 -7.86 21.47 -26.73
CA SER A 31 -6.94 22.10 -27.68
C SER A 31 -6.00 23.01 -26.87
N ALA A 32 -4.75 23.01 -27.22
CA ALA A 32 -3.66 23.82 -26.68
C ALA A 32 -3.80 25.33 -26.91
N ARG A 33 -3.21 26.13 -26.01
CA ARG A 33 -2.45 27.35 -26.32
C ARG A 33 -1.56 27.70 -25.14
N GLY A 34 -0.38 27.81 -25.32
CA GLY A 34 0.81 28.55 -25.36
C GLY A 34 0.81 29.86 -24.55
N GLY A 35 1.76 30.06 -23.65
CA GLY A 35 1.95 31.29 -22.91
C GLY A 35 3.26 31.31 -22.12
N ARG A 36 4.31 31.89 -22.71
CA ARG A 36 5.43 32.66 -22.16
C ARG A 36 6.28 32.10 -21.02
N VAL A 37 7.56 31.93 -21.38
CA VAL A 37 8.74 31.94 -20.52
C VAL A 37 8.84 33.31 -19.82
N GLY A 38 8.91 33.30 -18.49
CA GLY A 38 9.12 34.49 -17.68
C GLY A 38 9.58 34.10 -16.29
N ASP A 39 10.77 34.55 -15.94
CA ASP A 39 11.41 34.71 -14.62
C ASP A 39 11.40 33.55 -13.65
N PHE A 40 12.57 32.91 -13.55
CA PHE A 40 12.94 32.01 -12.48
C PHE A 40 13.24 32.82 -11.19
N ASP A 41 12.20 33.24 -10.49
CA ASP A 41 12.29 33.51 -9.09
C ASP A 41 12.34 32.18 -8.35
N ARG A 42 13.37 31.97 -7.55
CA ARG A 42 13.58 30.85 -6.64
C ARG A 42 12.63 31.00 -5.45
N GLU A 43 11.33 30.99 -5.69
CA GLU A 43 10.36 30.79 -4.63
C GLU A 43 10.63 29.43 -3.99
N ALA A 44 10.81 29.40 -2.69
CA ALA A 44 10.84 28.19 -1.89
C ALA A 44 9.60 27.38 -2.26
N ARG A 45 9.76 26.32 -3.05
CA ARG A 45 8.65 25.48 -3.52
C ARG A 45 7.95 24.95 -2.29
N HIS A 46 6.80 25.50 -1.98
CA HIS A 46 5.94 25.02 -0.91
C HIS A 46 5.48 23.62 -1.34
N MET A 47 6.06 22.59 -0.72
CA MET A 47 5.64 21.20 -0.98
C MET A 47 4.20 21.02 -0.52
N GLU A 48 3.37 20.41 -1.37
CA GLU A 48 1.98 20.13 -1.03
C GLU A 48 1.91 18.94 -0.07
N LYS A 49 1.22 19.11 1.04
CA LYS A 49 1.04 18.04 2.03
C LYS A 49 0.16 16.92 1.48
N VAL A 50 0.60 15.69 1.66
CA VAL A 50 -0.11 14.48 1.24
C VAL A 50 -0.04 13.43 2.34
N ILE A 51 -1.11 12.68 2.55
CA ILE A 51 -1.07 11.39 3.27
C ILE A 51 -0.95 10.26 2.27
N LEU A 52 -0.26 9.19 2.63
CA LEU A 52 -0.10 8.01 1.79
C LEU A 52 -0.82 6.81 2.40
N THR A 53 -1.70 6.17 1.64
CA THR A 53 -2.27 4.88 2.06
C THR A 53 -1.16 3.82 2.09
N TRP A 54 -1.00 3.16 3.24
CA TRP A 54 0.13 2.29 3.52
C TRP A 54 -0.30 0.86 3.82
N SER A 55 0.07 -0.05 2.95
CA SER A 55 -0.13 -1.49 3.13
C SER A 55 1.11 -2.21 3.69
N GLY A 56 2.26 -1.54 3.70
CA GLY A 56 3.56 -2.15 3.97
C GLY A 56 4.16 -2.92 2.80
N GLY A 57 3.43 -3.00 1.67
CA GLY A 57 3.83 -3.73 0.48
C GLY A 57 4.64 -2.90 -0.52
N LYS A 58 5.11 -3.57 -1.58
CA LYS A 58 6.00 -2.98 -2.59
C LYS A 58 5.44 -1.76 -3.30
N ASP A 59 4.13 -1.75 -3.60
CA ASP A 59 3.52 -0.66 -4.38
C ASP A 59 3.40 0.61 -3.54
N SER A 60 3.00 0.50 -2.26
CA SER A 60 3.01 1.64 -1.33
C SER A 60 4.43 2.16 -1.09
N ALA A 61 5.44 1.27 -1.03
CA ALA A 61 6.85 1.67 -0.88
C ALA A 61 7.38 2.37 -2.14
N MET A 62 7.05 1.88 -3.33
CA MET A 62 7.39 2.54 -4.60
C MET A 62 6.67 3.88 -4.76
N ALA A 63 5.40 3.97 -4.36
CA ALA A 63 4.68 5.25 -4.37
C ALA A 63 5.36 6.29 -3.46
N LEU A 64 5.77 5.90 -2.25
CA LEU A 64 6.53 6.77 -1.35
C LEU A 64 7.87 7.21 -1.97
N TYR A 65 8.58 6.27 -2.60
CA TYR A 65 9.85 6.58 -3.28
C TYR A 65 9.65 7.61 -4.40
N GLU A 66 8.67 7.43 -5.26
CA GLU A 66 8.40 8.36 -6.36
C GLU A 66 7.94 9.74 -5.85
N LEU A 67 7.09 9.81 -4.81
CA LEU A 67 6.71 11.08 -4.18
C LEU A 67 7.92 11.84 -3.62
N LYS A 68 8.82 11.14 -2.91
CA LYS A 68 10.05 11.73 -2.40
C LYS A 68 10.98 12.20 -3.51
N LYS A 69 11.12 11.40 -4.58
CA LYS A 69 11.96 11.71 -5.74
C LYS A 69 11.47 12.92 -6.53
N GLU A 70 10.16 13.05 -6.70
CA GLU A 70 9.54 14.20 -7.38
C GLU A 70 9.73 15.51 -6.61
N GLY A 71 9.75 15.44 -5.28
CA GLY A 71 9.98 16.59 -4.40
C GLY A 71 8.90 17.67 -4.46
N ARG A 72 7.71 17.34 -4.97
CA ARG A 72 6.53 18.22 -5.00
C ARG A 72 5.61 18.04 -3.81
N HIS A 73 5.68 16.87 -3.16
CA HIS A 73 4.81 16.48 -2.06
C HIS A 73 5.60 16.22 -0.78
N GLU A 74 5.07 16.70 0.34
CA GLU A 74 5.50 16.34 1.67
C GLU A 74 4.55 15.25 2.21
N VAL A 75 5.05 14.03 2.34
CA VAL A 75 4.26 12.95 2.96
C VAL A 75 4.25 13.16 4.48
N VAL A 76 3.10 13.55 5.02
CA VAL A 76 2.95 13.90 6.44
C VAL A 76 2.60 12.69 7.31
N ALA A 77 1.96 11.67 6.76
CA ALA A 77 1.62 10.43 7.46
C ALA A 77 1.39 9.27 6.51
N LEU A 78 1.59 8.07 7.04
CA LEU A 78 1.15 6.80 6.46
C LEU A 78 -0.19 6.42 7.08
N VAL A 79 -1.21 6.15 6.27
CA VAL A 79 -2.55 5.78 6.75
C VAL A 79 -2.82 4.32 6.42
N THR A 80 -3.14 3.52 7.42
CA THR A 80 -3.41 2.10 7.25
C THR A 80 -4.69 1.67 7.95
N THR A 81 -5.23 0.50 7.59
CA THR A 81 -6.37 -0.12 8.27
C THR A 81 -5.92 -1.37 9.00
N VAL A 82 -6.32 -1.49 10.26
CA VAL A 82 -6.00 -2.63 11.12
C VAL A 82 -7.30 -3.25 11.64
N THR A 83 -7.41 -4.57 11.59
CA THR A 83 -8.57 -5.28 12.14
C THR A 83 -8.39 -5.50 13.64
N CYS A 84 -9.29 -4.94 14.45
CA CYS A 84 -9.30 -5.11 15.91
C CYS A 84 -9.32 -6.59 16.30
N GLY A 85 -8.57 -6.93 17.34
CA GLY A 85 -8.52 -8.31 17.88
C GLY A 85 -7.60 -9.27 17.13
N TYR A 86 -7.17 -8.93 15.90
CA TYR A 86 -6.20 -9.74 15.16
C TYR A 86 -4.80 -9.14 15.16
N GLU A 87 -4.65 -7.86 15.55
CA GLU A 87 -3.37 -7.12 15.52
C GLU A 87 -2.62 -7.27 14.18
N ARG A 88 -3.39 -7.33 13.08
CA ARG A 88 -2.87 -7.51 11.72
C ARG A 88 -3.50 -6.51 10.76
N VAL A 89 -2.70 -6.12 9.78
CA VAL A 89 -3.18 -5.31 8.65
C VAL A 89 -4.24 -6.08 7.87
N SER A 90 -5.33 -5.40 7.61
CA SER A 90 -6.42 -5.97 6.80
C SER A 90 -5.87 -6.44 5.45
N MET A 91 -6.25 -7.65 5.03
CA MET A 91 -5.89 -8.32 3.78
C MET A 91 -4.44 -8.79 3.63
N HIS A 92 -3.44 -8.06 4.12
CA HIS A 92 -2.03 -8.45 3.98
C HIS A 92 -1.56 -9.46 5.04
N GLY A 93 -2.31 -9.60 6.13
CA GLY A 93 -1.99 -10.52 7.23
C GLY A 93 -0.72 -10.16 8.02
N VAL A 94 -0.06 -9.07 7.68
CA VAL A 94 1.17 -8.60 8.35
C VAL A 94 0.83 -8.11 9.75
N ARG A 95 1.66 -8.44 10.73
CA ARG A 95 1.50 -7.98 12.11
C ARG A 95 1.65 -6.47 12.21
N ARG A 96 0.77 -5.81 12.96
CA ARG A 96 0.76 -4.38 13.23
C ARG A 96 2.14 -3.87 13.66
N ALA A 97 2.81 -4.56 14.58
CA ALA A 97 4.15 -4.20 15.06
C ALA A 97 5.20 -4.08 13.94
N LEU A 98 5.07 -4.82 12.84
CA LEU A 98 5.97 -4.69 11.68
C LEU A 98 5.70 -3.42 10.88
N LEU A 99 4.44 -2.96 10.76
CA LEU A 99 4.12 -1.68 10.15
C LEU A 99 4.60 -0.50 10.99
N GLU A 100 4.45 -0.59 12.32
CA GLU A 100 5.00 0.39 13.25
C GLU A 100 6.52 0.54 13.03
N ARG A 101 7.25 -0.57 12.94
CA ARG A 101 8.69 -0.57 12.64
C ARG A 101 9.03 -0.03 11.25
N GLN A 102 8.19 -0.29 10.24
CA GLN A 102 8.36 0.35 8.93
C GLN A 102 8.24 1.87 9.05
N ALA A 103 7.19 2.37 9.70
CA ALA A 103 6.93 3.80 9.88
C ALA A 103 8.08 4.48 10.62
N ASP A 104 8.58 3.88 11.69
CA ASP A 104 9.76 4.34 12.45
C ASP A 104 11.00 4.39 11.56
N SER A 105 11.26 3.34 10.79
CA SER A 105 12.39 3.29 9.87
C SER A 105 12.28 4.32 8.75
N LEU A 106 11.07 4.61 8.27
CA LEU A 106 10.79 5.63 7.25
C LEU A 106 10.83 7.05 7.84
N GLY A 107 10.74 7.18 9.19
CA GLY A 107 10.64 8.45 9.90
C GLY A 107 9.33 9.18 9.62
N LEU A 108 8.23 8.44 9.46
CA LEU A 108 6.90 8.95 9.19
C LEU A 108 5.92 8.49 10.27
N ALA A 109 4.93 9.33 10.59
CA ALA A 109 3.85 8.94 11.47
C ALA A 109 2.99 7.82 10.83
N LEU A 110 2.64 6.81 11.61
CA LEU A 110 1.66 5.79 11.20
C LEU A 110 0.31 6.14 11.84
N ASP A 111 -0.68 6.36 11.00
CA ASP A 111 -2.05 6.63 11.42
C ASP A 111 -2.94 5.44 11.11
N GLU A 112 -3.44 4.79 12.14
CA GLU A 112 -4.19 3.56 12.05
C GLU A 112 -5.69 3.80 12.15
N ILE A 113 -6.43 3.22 11.22
CA ILE A 113 -7.89 3.16 11.25
C ILE A 113 -8.30 1.76 11.70
N SER A 114 -8.76 1.66 12.94
CA SER A 114 -9.19 0.39 13.50
C SER A 114 -10.57 0.00 12.97
N LEU A 115 -10.67 -1.17 12.36
CA LEU A 115 -11.89 -1.77 11.85
C LEU A 115 -12.35 -2.92 12.75
N THR A 116 -13.65 -3.12 12.91
CA THR A 116 -14.17 -4.29 13.59
C THR A 116 -13.91 -5.57 12.78
N PRO A 117 -13.83 -6.76 13.41
CA PRO A 117 -13.88 -8.02 12.67
C PRO A 117 -15.16 -8.06 11.85
N HIS A 118 -15.05 -8.32 10.54
CA HIS A 118 -16.19 -8.28 9.61
C HIS A 118 -16.80 -6.89 9.40
N ALA A 119 -15.98 -5.81 9.53
CA ALA A 119 -16.43 -4.46 9.22
C ALA A 119 -17.19 -4.40 7.89
N THR A 120 -18.32 -3.69 7.90
CA THR A 120 -19.09 -3.42 6.68
C THR A 120 -18.40 -2.34 5.84
N ASP A 121 -18.75 -2.25 4.56
CA ASP A 121 -18.28 -1.16 3.71
C ASP A 121 -18.69 0.21 4.28
N GLN A 122 -19.88 0.30 4.88
CA GLN A 122 -20.34 1.52 5.53
C GLN A 122 -19.47 1.91 6.73
N GLU A 123 -19.14 0.97 7.64
CA GLU A 123 -18.23 1.22 8.77
C GLU A 123 -16.88 1.72 8.27
N PHE A 124 -16.36 1.07 7.23
CA PHE A 124 -15.10 1.45 6.62
C PHE A 124 -15.16 2.88 6.07
N GLU A 125 -16.18 3.21 5.27
CA GLU A 125 -16.35 4.53 4.66
C GLU A 125 -16.53 5.64 5.71
N GLU A 126 -17.30 5.38 6.77
CA GLU A 126 -17.52 6.34 7.88
C GLU A 126 -16.21 6.63 8.62
N LYS A 127 -15.46 5.59 8.98
CA LYS A 127 -14.18 5.76 9.69
C LYS A 127 -13.14 6.45 8.82
N MET A 128 -13.07 6.09 7.54
CA MET A 128 -12.18 6.73 6.58
C MET A 128 -12.55 8.21 6.42
N ARG A 129 -13.81 8.53 6.19
CA ARG A 129 -14.28 9.92 6.05
C ARG A 129 -13.92 10.76 7.26
N GLY A 130 -14.21 10.30 8.48
CA GLY A 130 -13.85 11.02 9.70
C GLY A 130 -12.34 11.24 9.85
N ARG A 131 -11.51 10.33 9.31
CA ARG A 131 -10.06 10.51 9.28
C ARG A 131 -9.63 11.55 8.25
N LEU A 132 -10.20 11.52 7.05
CA LEU A 132 -9.93 12.47 5.98
C LEU A 132 -10.33 13.90 6.38
N GLU A 133 -11.47 14.09 7.04
CA GLU A 133 -11.91 15.38 7.57
C GLU A 133 -10.90 15.99 8.56
N ARG A 134 -10.26 15.17 9.40
CA ARG A 134 -9.20 15.64 10.32
C ARG A 134 -7.96 16.12 9.58
N TYR A 135 -7.55 15.41 8.53
CA TYR A 135 -6.42 15.83 7.69
C TYR A 135 -6.74 17.10 6.90
N LEU A 136 -7.95 17.21 6.38
CA LEU A 136 -8.40 18.41 5.68
C LEU A 136 -8.35 19.63 6.60
N ALA A 137 -8.79 19.50 7.86
CA ALA A 137 -8.69 20.57 8.87
C ALA A 137 -7.25 20.97 9.21
N GLN A 138 -6.26 20.11 8.92
CA GLN A 138 -4.83 20.38 9.06
C GLN A 138 -4.17 20.91 7.77
N GLY A 139 -4.98 21.21 6.74
CA GLY A 139 -4.50 21.69 5.44
C GLY A 139 -3.90 20.62 4.54
N VAL A 140 -4.23 19.36 4.78
CA VAL A 140 -3.85 18.23 3.90
C VAL A 140 -5.02 17.93 2.98
N HIS A 141 -4.84 18.22 1.70
CA HIS A 141 -5.92 18.10 0.69
C HIS A 141 -5.73 16.90 -0.24
N ARG A 142 -4.67 16.11 -0.08
CA ARG A 142 -4.32 15.03 -1.00
C ARG A 142 -4.06 13.71 -0.29
N VAL A 143 -4.49 12.63 -0.96
CA VAL A 143 -4.23 11.24 -0.54
C VAL A 143 -3.53 10.51 -1.68
N ALA A 144 -2.36 9.95 -1.41
CA ALA A 144 -1.62 9.16 -2.37
C ALA A 144 -1.93 7.66 -2.23
N PHE A 145 -1.88 6.96 -3.36
CA PHE A 145 -2.16 5.53 -3.49
C PHE A 145 -1.08 4.85 -4.32
N GLY A 146 -0.80 3.59 -4.03
CA GLY A 146 0.11 2.75 -4.79
C GLY A 146 -0.54 2.01 -5.97
N ASP A 147 -1.75 2.39 -6.39
CA ASP A 147 -2.48 1.74 -7.48
C ASP A 147 -1.78 1.93 -8.84
N ILE A 148 -1.77 0.88 -9.66
CA ILE A 148 -1.02 0.88 -10.92
C ILE A 148 -1.94 0.99 -12.13
N PHE A 149 -2.97 0.13 -12.26
CA PHE A 149 -3.83 0.14 -13.45
C PHE A 149 -5.31 -0.20 -13.24
N LEU A 150 -5.77 -0.47 -12.01
CA LEU A 150 -7.17 -0.83 -11.76
C LEU A 150 -8.09 0.40 -11.84
N GLU A 151 -8.67 0.65 -13.02
CA GLU A 151 -9.46 1.87 -13.30
C GLU A 151 -10.71 2.00 -12.42
N ASP A 152 -11.41 0.88 -12.15
CA ASP A 152 -12.61 0.90 -11.30
C ASP A 152 -12.26 1.25 -9.84
N LEU A 153 -11.14 0.73 -9.33
CA LEU A 153 -10.65 1.04 -8.00
C LEU A 153 -10.25 2.51 -7.90
N ARG A 154 -9.53 3.03 -8.89
CA ARG A 154 -9.16 4.45 -8.94
C ARG A 154 -10.38 5.35 -8.94
N ARG A 155 -11.37 5.05 -9.79
CA ARG A 155 -12.62 5.81 -9.88
C ARG A 155 -13.33 5.83 -8.51
N TYR A 156 -13.47 4.68 -7.87
CA TYR A 156 -14.05 4.56 -6.52
C TYR A 156 -13.31 5.46 -5.51
N ARG A 157 -11.97 5.48 -5.54
CA ARG A 157 -11.16 6.34 -4.66
C ARG A 157 -11.39 7.82 -4.95
N GLU A 158 -11.32 8.22 -6.23
CA GLU A 158 -11.52 9.61 -6.66
C GLU A 158 -12.92 10.12 -6.30
N GLU A 159 -13.96 9.31 -6.48
CA GLU A 159 -15.34 9.65 -6.10
C GLU A 159 -15.48 9.86 -4.58
N ASN A 160 -14.91 8.98 -3.76
CA ASN A 160 -14.99 9.11 -2.30
C ASN A 160 -14.16 10.27 -1.77
N LEU A 161 -12.98 10.53 -2.34
CA LEU A 161 -12.17 11.69 -1.99
C LEU A 161 -12.85 12.99 -2.38
N SER A 162 -13.47 13.06 -3.55
CA SER A 162 -14.23 14.24 -3.99
C SER A 162 -15.36 14.60 -3.03
N LYS A 163 -16.09 13.60 -2.48
CA LYS A 163 -17.11 13.82 -1.46
C LYS A 163 -16.53 14.42 -0.17
N ALA A 164 -15.27 14.13 0.14
CA ALA A 164 -14.55 14.67 1.29
C ALA A 164 -13.83 16.00 0.97
N GLY A 165 -13.89 16.53 -0.25
CA GLY A 165 -13.16 17.73 -0.66
C GLY A 165 -11.65 17.53 -0.80
N MET A 166 -11.21 16.30 -1.08
CA MET A 166 -9.81 15.92 -1.26
C MET A 166 -9.54 15.38 -2.67
N GLU A 167 -8.27 15.29 -3.05
CA GLU A 167 -7.81 14.81 -4.35
C GLU A 167 -6.91 13.57 -4.20
N GLY A 168 -6.97 12.66 -5.19
CA GLY A 168 -6.13 11.48 -5.28
C GLY A 168 -4.82 11.75 -6.02
N VAL A 169 -3.71 11.23 -5.52
CA VAL A 169 -2.40 11.22 -6.17
C VAL A 169 -2.00 9.77 -6.44
N PHE A 170 -1.64 9.46 -7.69
CA PHE A 170 -1.35 8.08 -8.13
C PHE A 170 0.03 8.02 -8.80
N PRO A 171 1.13 7.95 -8.03
CA PRO A 171 2.50 8.08 -8.56
C PRO A 171 2.91 6.95 -9.51
N LEU A 172 2.24 5.79 -9.41
CA LEU A 172 2.54 4.59 -10.21
C LEU A 172 1.57 4.37 -11.36
N TRP A 173 0.60 5.28 -11.56
CA TRP A 173 -0.51 5.07 -12.49
C TRP A 173 -0.06 4.83 -13.92
N LYS A 174 -0.56 3.73 -14.51
CA LYS A 174 -0.30 3.27 -15.88
C LYS A 174 1.18 2.97 -16.19
N ARG A 175 2.00 2.73 -15.17
CA ARG A 175 3.34 2.22 -15.39
C ARG A 175 3.28 0.73 -15.77
N ASP A 176 4.20 0.29 -16.61
CA ASP A 176 4.40 -1.12 -16.92
C ASP A 176 4.79 -1.89 -15.66
N THR A 177 4.05 -2.94 -15.31
CA THR A 177 4.25 -3.67 -14.05
C THR A 177 5.53 -4.50 -14.05
N ALA A 178 5.97 -5.01 -15.21
CA ALA A 178 7.23 -5.73 -15.31
C ALA A 178 8.43 -4.79 -15.15
N GLU A 179 8.38 -3.59 -15.73
CA GLU A 179 9.38 -2.55 -15.53
C GLU A 179 9.40 -2.06 -14.07
N LEU A 180 8.22 -1.87 -13.48
CA LEU A 180 8.08 -1.42 -12.09
C LEU A 180 8.65 -2.45 -11.11
N ALA A 181 8.36 -3.75 -11.32
CA ALA A 181 8.90 -4.84 -10.50
C ALA A 181 10.44 -4.91 -10.59
N ARG A 182 11.03 -4.80 -11.79
CA ARG A 182 12.48 -4.75 -11.97
C ARG A 182 13.09 -3.49 -11.36
N ALA A 183 12.41 -2.33 -11.52
CA ALA A 183 12.87 -1.08 -10.93
C ALA A 183 12.91 -1.17 -9.40
N PHE A 184 11.89 -1.79 -8.77
CA PHE A 184 11.86 -2.05 -7.33
C PHE A 184 13.11 -2.83 -6.87
N ILE A 185 13.43 -3.94 -7.55
CA ILE A 185 14.60 -4.76 -7.24
C ILE A 185 15.89 -3.98 -7.52
N GLY A 186 15.99 -3.33 -8.67
CA GLY A 186 17.18 -2.58 -9.11
C GLY A 186 17.51 -1.37 -8.21
N LEU A 187 16.51 -0.76 -7.60
CA LEU A 187 16.68 0.30 -6.59
C LEU A 187 17.18 -0.24 -5.23
N GLY A 188 17.24 -1.55 -5.05
CA GLY A 188 17.72 -2.18 -3.82
C GLY A 188 16.64 -2.39 -2.76
N PHE A 189 15.36 -2.23 -3.09
CA PHE A 189 14.29 -2.64 -2.19
C PHE A 189 14.31 -4.14 -1.93
N LYS A 190 13.94 -4.53 -0.72
CA LYS A 190 13.80 -5.93 -0.30
C LYS A 190 12.39 -6.16 0.22
N ALA A 191 11.75 -7.19 -0.30
CA ALA A 191 10.41 -7.58 0.14
C ALA A 191 10.26 -9.10 0.16
N VAL A 192 9.32 -9.57 0.98
CA VAL A 192 8.92 -10.97 1.07
C VAL A 192 7.45 -11.10 0.70
N ILE A 193 7.09 -12.18 0.00
CA ILE A 193 5.69 -12.51 -0.31
C ILE A 193 4.99 -13.00 0.96
N THR A 194 3.98 -12.26 1.40
CA THR A 194 3.25 -12.57 2.65
C THR A 194 1.96 -13.35 2.42
N CYS A 195 1.38 -13.21 1.23
CA CYS A 195 0.14 -13.87 0.87
C CYS A 195 0.13 -14.21 -0.62
N VAL A 196 -0.42 -15.36 -0.97
CA VAL A 196 -0.72 -15.73 -2.36
C VAL A 196 -2.15 -16.23 -2.48
N ASP A 197 -2.82 -15.90 -3.59
CA ASP A 197 -4.08 -16.51 -3.99
C ASP A 197 -3.78 -17.86 -4.66
N SER A 198 -4.26 -18.98 -4.08
CA SER A 198 -4.04 -20.33 -4.61
C SER A 198 -4.64 -20.55 -5.99
N GLN A 199 -5.56 -19.70 -6.43
CA GLN A 199 -6.12 -19.73 -7.79
C GLN A 199 -5.14 -19.14 -8.83
N ALA A 200 -4.17 -18.35 -8.41
CA ALA A 200 -3.18 -17.72 -9.28
C ALA A 200 -1.77 -18.30 -9.11
N LEU A 201 -1.36 -18.58 -7.87
CA LEU A 201 0.00 -19.01 -7.52
C LEU A 201 -0.02 -20.21 -6.56
N ALA A 202 0.95 -21.11 -6.71
CA ALA A 202 1.15 -22.22 -5.78
C ALA A 202 1.65 -21.72 -4.41
N GLU A 203 1.39 -22.50 -3.35
CA GLU A 203 1.88 -22.26 -1.99
C GLU A 203 3.40 -21.97 -1.93
N ALA A 204 4.19 -22.64 -2.78
CA ALA A 204 5.65 -22.49 -2.82
C ALA A 204 6.14 -21.05 -3.10
N PHE A 205 5.27 -20.14 -3.53
CA PHE A 205 5.61 -18.73 -3.70
C PHE A 205 5.48 -17.90 -2.43
N VAL A 206 4.69 -18.33 -1.45
CA VAL A 206 4.55 -17.59 -0.19
C VAL A 206 5.82 -17.73 0.65
N GLY A 207 6.22 -16.66 1.34
CA GLY A 207 7.44 -16.61 2.13
C GLY A 207 8.74 -16.40 1.31
N ARG A 208 8.66 -16.33 -0.02
CA ARG A 208 9.84 -16.08 -0.86
C ARG A 208 10.20 -14.59 -0.91
N GLU A 209 11.48 -14.30 -1.16
CA GLU A 209 11.94 -12.96 -1.49
C GLU A 209 11.35 -12.50 -2.85
N PHE A 210 11.01 -11.23 -2.94
CA PHE A 210 10.63 -10.59 -4.20
C PHE A 210 11.92 -10.16 -4.92
N ASP A 211 12.42 -11.04 -5.75
CA ASP A 211 13.70 -10.91 -6.48
C ASP A 211 13.58 -11.31 -7.95
N GLU A 212 14.66 -11.16 -8.72
CA GLU A 212 14.71 -11.53 -10.13
C GLU A 212 14.37 -13.01 -10.37
N ARG A 213 14.75 -13.89 -9.43
CA ARG A 213 14.44 -15.30 -9.52
C ARG A 213 12.93 -15.55 -9.41
N LEU A 214 12.28 -14.90 -8.42
CA LEU A 214 10.82 -14.98 -8.28
C LEU A 214 10.14 -14.50 -9.56
N LEU A 215 10.56 -13.32 -10.10
CA LEU A 215 9.97 -12.77 -11.32
C LEU A 215 10.11 -13.73 -12.52
N SER A 216 11.25 -14.42 -12.64
CA SER A 216 11.49 -15.38 -13.73
C SER A 216 10.64 -16.65 -13.62
N GLU A 217 10.17 -17.00 -12.42
CA GLU A 217 9.38 -18.20 -12.14
C GLU A 217 7.87 -17.91 -12.08
N LEU A 218 7.44 -16.63 -12.15
CA LEU A 218 6.01 -16.29 -12.16
C LEU A 218 5.32 -16.89 -13.40
N PRO A 219 4.14 -17.49 -13.24
CA PRO A 219 3.33 -17.93 -14.38
C PRO A 219 2.99 -16.74 -15.29
N PRO A 220 2.94 -16.92 -16.64
CA PRO A 220 2.70 -15.83 -17.59
C PRO A 220 1.39 -15.05 -17.40
N LYS A 221 0.43 -15.60 -16.66
CA LYS A 221 -0.88 -14.98 -16.37
C LYS A 221 -0.87 -14.13 -15.11
N VAL A 222 0.18 -14.21 -14.31
CA VAL A 222 0.31 -13.49 -13.06
C VAL A 222 0.94 -12.13 -13.34
N ASP A 223 0.32 -11.08 -12.85
CA ASP A 223 0.90 -9.75 -12.94
C ASP A 223 2.20 -9.66 -12.13
N PRO A 224 3.31 -9.15 -12.68
CA PRO A 224 4.60 -9.06 -11.97
C PRO A 224 4.55 -8.24 -10.68
N CYS A 225 3.57 -7.33 -10.57
CA CYS A 225 3.31 -6.59 -9.35
C CYS A 225 2.20 -7.22 -8.47
N GLY A 226 1.49 -8.25 -8.93
CA GLY A 226 0.37 -8.83 -8.21
C GLY A 226 -0.83 -7.87 -8.09
N GLU A 227 -0.98 -6.95 -9.05
CA GLU A 227 -1.99 -5.88 -9.00
C GLU A 227 -3.43 -6.41 -9.05
N ASN A 228 -3.66 -7.59 -9.63
CA ASN A 228 -4.97 -8.22 -9.62
C ASN A 228 -5.25 -9.03 -8.33
N GLY A 229 -4.39 -8.92 -7.31
CA GLY A 229 -4.54 -9.62 -6.04
C GLY A 229 -3.95 -11.03 -6.01
N GLU A 230 -3.06 -11.36 -6.97
CA GLU A 230 -2.43 -12.69 -7.05
C GLU A 230 -1.52 -12.97 -5.85
N PHE A 231 -0.87 -11.92 -5.34
CA PHE A 231 -0.03 -11.99 -4.15
C PHE A 231 0.12 -10.63 -3.46
N HIS A 232 0.50 -10.66 -2.18
CA HIS A 232 0.87 -9.49 -1.40
C HIS A 232 2.28 -9.64 -0.86
N SER A 233 2.93 -8.50 -0.60
CA SER A 233 4.31 -8.44 -0.12
C SER A 233 4.45 -7.55 1.11
N PHE A 234 5.54 -7.75 1.85
CA PHE A 234 6.00 -6.89 2.92
C PHE A 234 7.41 -6.40 2.62
N VAL A 235 7.60 -5.07 2.54
CA VAL A 235 8.90 -4.45 2.29
C VAL A 235 9.62 -4.25 3.62
N TYR A 236 10.85 -4.76 3.71
CA TYR A 236 11.58 -4.71 4.97
C TYR A 236 12.91 -3.94 4.90
N ASP A 237 13.31 -3.52 3.67
CA ASP A 237 14.53 -2.75 3.44
C ASP A 237 14.46 -2.02 2.09
N GLY A 238 15.28 -0.99 1.91
CA GLY A 238 15.38 -0.25 0.65
C GLY A 238 15.81 1.21 0.83
N PRO A 239 15.90 1.97 -0.27
CA PRO A 239 16.54 3.30 -0.27
C PRO A 239 15.78 4.36 0.55
N ILE A 240 14.53 4.11 0.91
CA ILE A 240 13.72 5.02 1.74
C ILE A 240 13.77 4.70 3.23
N PHE A 241 14.30 3.53 3.59
CA PHE A 241 14.41 3.05 4.97
C PHE A 241 15.70 3.54 5.62
N ARG A 242 15.63 3.97 6.88
CA ARG A 242 16.80 4.33 7.69
C ARG A 242 17.51 3.10 8.27
N LYS A 243 16.73 2.07 8.57
CA LYS A 243 17.19 0.76 9.08
C LYS A 243 16.31 -0.35 8.50
N LYS A 244 16.88 -1.53 8.32
CA LYS A 244 16.14 -2.74 7.95
C LYS A 244 15.15 -3.11 9.05
N VAL A 245 13.95 -3.56 8.66
CA VAL A 245 12.95 -4.14 9.56
C VAL A 245 13.19 -5.63 9.70
N SER A 246 13.65 -6.08 10.86
CA SER A 246 13.98 -7.49 11.12
C SER A 246 12.75 -8.30 11.51
N PHE A 247 12.64 -9.49 10.93
CA PHE A 247 11.59 -10.48 11.22
C PHE A 247 12.09 -11.90 10.94
N ALA A 248 11.48 -12.87 11.59
CA ALA A 248 11.59 -14.30 11.27
C ALA A 248 10.35 -14.73 10.47
N ARG A 249 10.52 -15.69 9.54
CA ARG A 249 9.39 -16.35 8.88
C ARG A 249 8.82 -17.40 9.82
N GLY A 250 7.53 -17.30 10.09
CA GLY A 250 6.75 -18.27 10.86
C GLY A 250 6.00 -19.25 9.94
N ASP A 251 4.89 -19.76 10.43
CA ASP A 251 4.10 -20.76 9.75
C ASP A 251 3.42 -20.22 8.48
N ILE A 252 3.24 -21.14 7.53
CA ILE A 252 2.39 -20.92 6.36
C ILE A 252 1.03 -21.51 6.68
N VAL A 253 -0.03 -20.70 6.54
CA VAL A 253 -1.40 -21.11 6.83
C VAL A 253 -2.33 -20.81 5.67
N LEU A 254 -3.20 -21.77 5.33
CA LEU A 254 -4.30 -21.59 4.37
C LEU A 254 -5.50 -20.99 5.08
N ARG A 255 -6.05 -19.90 4.55
CA ARG A 255 -7.27 -19.25 5.03
C ARG A 255 -8.31 -19.16 3.94
N ASP A 256 -9.58 -19.22 4.35
CA ASP A 256 -10.73 -19.13 3.46
C ASP A 256 -10.64 -20.10 2.25
N GLU A 257 -9.97 -21.26 2.47
CA GLU A 257 -9.72 -22.30 1.46
C GLU A 257 -9.06 -21.77 0.16
N ARG A 258 -8.44 -20.59 0.24
CA ARG A 258 -7.96 -19.86 -0.94
C ARG A 258 -6.60 -19.19 -0.76
N PHE A 259 -6.37 -18.54 0.37
CA PHE A 259 -5.18 -17.69 0.55
C PHE A 259 -4.16 -18.34 1.45
N TYR A 260 -2.95 -18.57 0.96
CA TYR A 260 -1.81 -18.95 1.77
C TYR A 260 -1.13 -17.71 2.34
N PHE A 261 -0.96 -17.66 3.65
CA PHE A 261 -0.27 -16.59 4.36
C PHE A 261 0.99 -17.12 5.02
N CYS A 262 2.10 -16.42 4.88
CA CYS A 262 3.30 -16.59 5.68
C CYS A 262 3.25 -15.61 6.85
N ASP A 263 3.27 -16.11 8.07
CA ASP A 263 3.39 -15.24 9.26
C ASP A 263 4.79 -14.63 9.32
N LEU A 264 4.86 -13.34 9.55
CA LEU A 264 6.10 -12.63 9.80
C LEU A 264 6.15 -12.24 11.27
N ILE A 265 7.12 -12.78 11.99
CA ILE A 265 7.28 -12.60 13.43
C ILE A 265 8.34 -11.52 13.67
N PRO A 266 7.99 -10.38 14.30
CA PRO A 266 8.98 -9.34 14.62
C PRO A 266 10.12 -9.91 15.47
N GLU A 267 11.36 -9.74 15.03
CA GLU A 267 12.52 -10.06 15.89
C GLU A 267 12.70 -8.96 16.94
N PRO A 268 13.20 -9.27 18.15
CA PRO A 268 13.48 -8.27 19.18
C PRO A 268 14.46 -7.22 18.63
N GLU A 269 14.17 -5.94 18.80
CA GLU A 269 15.15 -4.89 18.53
C GLU A 269 16.14 -4.80 19.70
N TRP A 270 17.34 -4.30 19.42
CA TRP A 270 18.39 -4.13 20.45
C TRP A 270 17.89 -3.33 21.67
N GLU A 271 17.08 -2.32 21.44
CA GLU A 271 16.48 -1.48 22.48
C GLU A 271 15.52 -2.26 23.37
N ASP A 272 14.76 -3.20 22.81
CA ASP A 272 13.87 -4.11 23.57
C ASP A 272 14.67 -5.07 24.43
N LEU A 273 15.81 -5.54 23.93
CA LEU A 273 16.72 -6.42 24.66
C LEU A 273 17.39 -5.68 25.84
N GLN A 274 17.76 -4.41 25.65
CA GLN A 274 18.32 -3.58 26.73
C GLN A 274 17.29 -3.33 27.84
N LYS A 275 16.06 -2.94 27.50
CA LYS A 275 14.99 -2.73 28.49
C LYS A 275 14.69 -3.98 29.31
N ARG A 276 14.73 -5.16 28.68
CA ARG A 276 14.58 -6.44 29.40
C ARG A 276 15.75 -6.71 30.34
N ALA A 277 16.99 -6.44 29.91
CA ALA A 277 18.18 -6.62 30.72
C ALA A 277 18.25 -5.63 31.90
N GLU A 278 17.65 -4.45 31.79
CA GLU A 278 17.58 -3.45 32.86
C GLU A 278 16.42 -3.71 33.82
N GLY A 279 15.31 -4.30 33.36
CA GLY A 279 14.15 -4.67 34.17
C GLY A 279 14.33 -5.95 35.00
N ASP A 280 15.29 -6.82 34.66
CA ASP A 280 15.63 -8.03 35.38
C ASP A 280 16.79 -7.87 36.42
N ARG A 281 17.17 -6.64 36.72
CA ARG A 281 18.11 -6.41 37.86
C ARG A 281 17.31 -6.37 39.17
N PRO A 282 17.67 -7.25 40.13
CA PRO A 282 16.98 -7.39 41.40
C PRO A 282 17.14 -6.14 42.29
#